data_cbca5af68690b79f173a439bb3b65fb4
#
_entry.id   cbca5af68690b79f173a439bb3b65fb4
#
_cell.length_a   1.000
_cell.length_b   1.000
_cell.length_c   1.000
_cell.angle_alpha   90.00
_cell.angle_beta   90.00
_cell.angle_gamma   90.00
#
_symmetry.space_group_name_H-M   'P 1'
#
loop_
_entity.id
_entity.type
_entity.pdbx_description
1 polymer ?
#
loop_
_entity_poly.entity_id
_entity_poly.type
_entity_poly.pdbx_seq_one_letter_code
_entity_poly.pdbx_strand_id
1 'polypeptide(L)'
;NLPFLLSDTVGFIRKLPTELIESFKSTLDEVREADLLVHVVDISHPQFEEQIDVVKQTLQDIGAGDKPVYLVFNKVDAYTYVKKDEDDLTPATRENLSLDDLKKSWIARANTPCIFLSARMKTNIEKFRTDLYGMVREIHAGRYPFNNFLY
;
A
#
# COMPACT_ATOMS: atom_id res chain seq x y z
N ASN A 1 -0.38 10.26 23.91
CA ASN A 1 -0.06 9.00 23.21
C ASN A 1 -1.34 8.37 22.69
N LEU A 2 -1.38 8.09 21.39
CA LEU A 2 -2.48 7.43 20.72
C LEU A 2 -2.13 5.94 20.56
N PRO A 3 -2.71 5.03 21.35
CA PRO A 3 -2.44 3.61 21.20
C PRO A 3 -3.19 3.04 20.00
N PHE A 4 -2.54 2.16 19.25
CA PHE A 4 -3.15 1.36 18.19
C PHE A 4 -2.45 0.00 18.08
N LEU A 5 -3.15 -0.98 17.56
CA LEU A 5 -2.61 -2.30 17.27
C LEU A 5 -2.13 -2.36 15.82
N LEU A 6 -0.89 -2.75 15.64
CA LEU A 6 -0.32 -3.03 14.32
C LEU A 6 -0.18 -4.55 14.18
N SER A 7 -0.91 -5.13 13.23
CA SER A 7 -0.80 -6.55 12.88
C SER A 7 -0.05 -6.72 11.56
N ASP A 8 0.95 -7.58 11.57
CA ASP A 8 1.61 -8.05 10.35
C ASP A 8 0.91 -9.29 9.84
N THR A 9 0.60 -9.33 8.55
CA THR A 9 -0.13 -10.43 7.93
C THR A 9 0.78 -11.25 7.02
N VAL A 10 0.40 -12.51 6.78
CA VAL A 10 1.01 -13.31 5.72
C VAL A 10 0.72 -12.64 4.37
N GLY A 11 1.75 -12.45 3.55
CA GLY A 11 1.62 -11.80 2.25
C GLY A 11 0.59 -12.49 1.35
N PHE A 12 -0.10 -11.70 0.54
CA PHE A 12 -1.02 -12.22 -0.47
C PHE A 12 -0.25 -12.93 -1.57
N ILE A 13 -0.33 -14.26 -1.58
CA ILE A 13 0.34 -15.11 -2.57
C ILE A 13 -0.70 -15.53 -3.63
N ARG A 14 -0.36 -15.38 -4.91
CA ARG A 14 -1.24 -15.72 -6.05
C ARG A 14 -1.77 -17.15 -6.04
N LYS A 15 -1.02 -18.09 -5.45
CA LYS A 15 -1.42 -19.49 -5.28
C LYS A 15 -1.05 -19.91 -3.87
N LEU A 16 -2.04 -19.95 -3.00
CA LEU A 16 -1.88 -20.55 -1.69
C LEU A 16 -1.91 -22.09 -1.84
N PRO A 17 -0.88 -22.80 -1.36
CA PRO A 17 -1.00 -24.24 -1.17
C PRO A 17 -2.19 -24.53 -0.27
N THR A 18 -2.92 -25.62 -0.58
CA THR A 18 -4.12 -26.03 0.17
C THR A 18 -3.87 -26.18 1.68
N GLU A 19 -2.63 -26.49 2.04
CA GLU A 19 -2.21 -26.66 3.45
C GLU A 19 -2.11 -25.32 4.23
N LEU A 20 -2.04 -24.18 3.54
CA LEU A 20 -1.96 -22.85 4.15
C LEU A 20 -3.30 -22.11 4.21
N ILE A 21 -4.40 -22.73 3.75
CA ILE A 21 -5.72 -22.10 3.71
C ILE A 21 -6.21 -21.73 5.10
N GLU A 22 -5.96 -22.55 6.10
CA GLU A 22 -6.38 -22.30 7.49
C GLU A 22 -5.65 -21.08 8.08
N SER A 23 -4.33 -21.00 7.90
CA SER A 23 -3.53 -19.84 8.34
C SER A 23 -3.94 -18.55 7.59
N PHE A 24 -4.32 -18.69 6.34
CA PHE A 24 -4.78 -17.57 5.53
C PHE A 24 -6.18 -17.08 5.94
N LYS A 25 -7.06 -17.96 6.38
CA LYS A 25 -8.38 -17.59 6.94
C LYS A 25 -8.24 -16.68 8.15
N SER A 26 -7.35 -17.02 9.09
CA SER A 26 -7.07 -16.15 10.25
C SER A 26 -6.57 -14.77 9.83
N THR A 27 -5.68 -14.72 8.84
CA THR A 27 -5.20 -13.46 8.24
C THR A 27 -6.33 -12.65 7.61
N LEU A 28 -7.27 -13.31 6.92
CA LEU A 28 -8.44 -12.65 6.34
C LEU A 28 -9.38 -12.07 7.39
N ASP A 29 -9.55 -12.74 8.53
CA ASP A 29 -10.35 -12.24 9.64
C ASP A 29 -9.72 -10.98 10.25
N GLU A 30 -8.39 -10.96 10.47
CA GLU A 30 -7.67 -9.76 10.90
C GLU A 30 -7.85 -8.59 9.92
N VAL A 31 -7.79 -8.85 8.62
CA VAL A 31 -8.01 -7.83 7.58
C VAL A 31 -9.45 -7.29 7.64
N ARG A 32 -10.45 -8.14 7.85
CA ARG A 32 -11.84 -7.72 7.98
C ARG A 32 -12.09 -6.86 9.23
N GLU A 33 -11.38 -7.12 10.31
CA GLU A 33 -11.51 -6.40 11.58
C GLU A 33 -10.69 -5.11 11.63
N ALA A 34 -9.69 -4.96 10.76
CA ALA A 34 -8.84 -3.78 10.73
C ALA A 34 -9.63 -2.50 10.39
N ASP A 35 -9.26 -1.40 11.04
CA ASP A 35 -9.82 -0.08 10.76
C ASP A 35 -9.13 0.63 9.60
N LEU A 36 -7.87 0.27 9.37
CA LEU A 36 -7.01 0.79 8.29
C LEU A 36 -6.13 -0.33 7.76
N LEU A 37 -6.02 -0.42 6.46
CA LEU A 37 -5.12 -1.34 5.79
C LEU A 37 -3.90 -0.59 5.26
N VAL A 38 -2.72 -1.08 5.58
CA VAL A 38 -1.46 -0.59 5.00
C VAL A 38 -1.01 -1.61 3.96
N HIS A 39 -1.17 -1.27 2.69
CA HIS A 39 -0.79 -2.14 1.58
C HIS A 39 0.63 -1.82 1.12
N VAL A 40 1.58 -2.66 1.47
CA VAL A 40 2.99 -2.50 1.10
C VAL A 40 3.27 -3.21 -0.22
N VAL A 41 3.79 -2.46 -1.19
CA VAL A 41 4.05 -2.91 -2.56
C VAL A 41 5.54 -2.80 -2.88
N ASP A 42 6.11 -3.84 -3.45
CA ASP A 42 7.48 -3.84 -3.96
C ASP A 42 7.50 -3.30 -5.40
N ILE A 43 7.87 -2.03 -5.57
CA ILE A 43 7.91 -1.42 -6.92
C ILE A 43 9.08 -1.86 -7.78
N SER A 44 10.05 -2.56 -7.22
CA SER A 44 11.12 -3.18 -8.01
C SER A 44 10.66 -4.41 -8.78
N HIS A 45 9.50 -4.97 -8.41
CA HIS A 45 8.91 -6.10 -9.11
C HIS A 45 8.19 -5.63 -10.39
N PRO A 46 8.47 -6.23 -11.55
CA PRO A 46 7.92 -5.76 -12.83
C PRO A 46 6.39 -5.83 -12.93
N GLN A 47 5.75 -6.70 -12.16
CA GLN A 47 4.30 -6.90 -12.14
C GLN A 47 3.61 -6.31 -10.89
N PHE A 48 4.19 -5.29 -10.26
CA PHE A 48 3.63 -4.75 -9.02
C PHE A 48 2.20 -4.20 -9.20
N GLU A 49 1.87 -3.62 -10.33
CA GLU A 49 0.52 -3.11 -10.60
C GLU A 49 -0.52 -4.22 -10.66
N GLU A 50 -0.19 -5.33 -11.32
CA GLU A 50 -1.07 -6.52 -11.32
C GLU A 50 -1.24 -7.09 -9.91
N GLN A 51 -0.19 -7.05 -9.10
CA GLN A 51 -0.25 -7.49 -7.70
C GLN A 51 -1.18 -6.58 -6.88
N ILE A 52 -1.18 -5.27 -7.11
CA ILE A 52 -2.12 -4.33 -6.50
C ILE A 52 -3.56 -4.70 -6.86
N ASP A 53 -3.82 -4.95 -8.13
CA ASP A 53 -5.17 -5.31 -8.60
C ASP A 53 -5.66 -6.62 -7.99
N VAL A 54 -4.78 -7.62 -7.88
CA VAL A 54 -5.10 -8.91 -7.22
C VAL A 54 -5.47 -8.71 -5.76
N VAL A 55 -4.71 -7.92 -5.03
CA VAL A 55 -5.00 -7.62 -3.61
C VAL A 55 -6.32 -6.87 -3.50
N LYS A 56 -6.55 -5.88 -4.33
CA LYS A 56 -7.80 -5.11 -4.36
C LYS A 56 -9.02 -6.00 -4.62
N GLN A 57 -8.92 -6.90 -5.59
CA GLN A 57 -9.98 -7.86 -5.88
C GLN A 57 -10.21 -8.81 -4.70
N THR A 58 -9.15 -9.33 -4.10
CA THR A 58 -9.24 -10.19 -2.91
C THR A 58 -9.94 -9.47 -1.75
N LEU A 59 -9.61 -8.21 -1.49
CA LEU A 59 -10.29 -7.41 -0.46
C LEU A 59 -11.78 -7.26 -0.72
N GLN A 60 -12.19 -7.09 -1.98
CA GLN A 60 -13.60 -7.06 -2.37
C GLN A 60 -14.27 -8.41 -2.12
N ASP A 61 -13.64 -9.50 -2.51
CA ASP A 61 -14.17 -10.86 -2.38
C ASP A 61 -14.42 -11.26 -0.93
N ILE A 62 -13.60 -10.77 -0.01
CA ILE A 62 -13.76 -11.04 1.43
C ILE A 62 -14.63 -10.01 2.17
N GLY A 63 -15.21 -9.05 1.46
CA GLY A 63 -16.06 -8.01 2.06
C GLY A 63 -15.30 -6.89 2.77
N ALA A 64 -14.02 -6.69 2.46
CA ALA A 64 -13.17 -5.63 3.01
C ALA A 64 -12.82 -4.53 1.98
N GLY A 65 -13.51 -4.49 0.85
CA GLY A 65 -13.23 -3.57 -0.25
C GLY A 65 -13.56 -2.10 0.05
N ASP A 66 -14.33 -1.83 1.09
CA ASP A 66 -14.69 -0.49 1.58
C ASP A 66 -13.73 0.05 2.66
N LYS A 67 -12.79 -0.74 3.12
CA LYS A 67 -11.80 -0.34 4.11
C LYS A 67 -10.88 0.74 3.58
N PRO A 68 -10.50 1.75 4.39
CA PRO A 68 -9.47 2.70 4.01
C PRO A 68 -8.13 1.97 3.84
N VAL A 69 -7.44 2.29 2.74
CA VAL A 69 -6.15 1.70 2.39
C VAL A 69 -5.11 2.80 2.27
N TYR A 70 -3.98 2.64 2.95
CA TYR A 70 -2.78 3.42 2.74
C TYR A 70 -1.79 2.62 1.89
N LEU A 71 -1.56 3.07 0.66
CA LEU A 71 -0.72 2.38 -0.31
C LEU A 71 0.73 2.82 -0.16
N VAL A 72 1.61 1.88 0.18
CA VAL A 72 3.03 2.13 0.45
C VAL A 72 3.87 1.48 -0.63
N PHE A 73 4.42 2.28 -1.53
CA PHE A 73 5.37 1.83 -2.55
C PHE A 73 6.77 1.77 -1.97
N ASN A 74 7.21 0.58 -1.61
CA ASN A 74 8.53 0.33 -1.02
C ASN A 74 9.56 -0.05 -2.08
N LYS A 75 10.82 0.03 -1.69
CA LYS A 75 12.00 -0.29 -2.51
C LYS A 75 12.23 0.68 -3.67
N VAL A 76 11.99 1.97 -3.45
CA VAL A 76 12.32 3.01 -4.46
C VAL A 76 13.80 3.02 -4.84
N ASP A 77 14.68 2.57 -3.94
CA ASP A 77 16.12 2.40 -4.16
C ASP A 77 16.46 1.30 -5.17
N ALA A 78 15.56 0.35 -5.37
CA ALA A 78 15.72 -0.77 -6.30
C ALA A 78 14.86 -0.63 -7.58
N TYR A 79 14.13 0.46 -7.73
CA TYR A 79 13.33 0.70 -8.92
C TYR A 79 14.21 1.02 -10.13
N THR A 80 13.96 0.33 -11.23
CA THR A 80 14.66 0.52 -12.50
C THR A 80 13.68 0.80 -13.63
N TYR A 81 14.12 1.57 -14.62
CA TYR A 81 13.36 1.82 -15.84
C TYR A 81 14.29 1.92 -17.05
N VAL A 82 13.75 1.74 -18.24
CA VAL A 82 14.46 1.86 -19.50
C VAL A 82 14.17 3.23 -20.11
N LYS A 83 15.20 4.08 -20.17
CA LYS A 83 15.06 5.37 -20.83
C LYS A 83 14.85 5.16 -22.32
N LYS A 84 13.78 5.76 -22.85
CA LYS A 84 13.47 5.71 -24.27
C LYS A 84 14.37 6.66 -25.05
N ASP A 85 14.89 6.22 -26.19
CA ASP A 85 15.66 7.08 -27.09
C ASP A 85 14.76 8.16 -27.71
N GLU A 86 15.31 9.35 -27.94
CA GLU A 86 14.57 10.48 -28.51
C GLU A 86 14.03 10.19 -29.92
N ASP A 87 14.71 9.33 -30.67
CA ASP A 87 14.34 8.91 -32.02
C ASP A 87 13.37 7.71 -32.06
N ASP A 88 13.04 7.13 -30.91
CA ASP A 88 12.12 6.00 -30.84
C ASP A 88 10.67 6.49 -30.81
N LEU A 89 10.00 6.37 -31.95
CA LEU A 89 8.62 6.78 -32.16
C LEU A 89 7.58 5.76 -31.66
N THR A 90 8.00 4.61 -31.12
CA THR A 90 7.05 3.63 -30.56
C THR A 90 6.38 4.21 -29.31
N PRO A 91 5.14 3.79 -28.99
CA PRO A 91 4.50 4.25 -27.76
C PRO A 91 5.33 3.91 -26.51
N ALA A 92 5.43 4.84 -25.57
CA ALA A 92 6.08 4.59 -24.30
C ALA A 92 5.29 3.50 -23.54
N THR A 93 6.02 2.49 -23.06
CA THR A 93 5.48 1.44 -22.20
C THR A 93 5.77 1.77 -20.75
N ARG A 94 5.19 0.99 -19.84
CA ARG A 94 5.45 1.11 -18.42
C ARG A 94 6.94 1.02 -18.05
N GLU A 95 7.70 0.19 -18.77
CA GLU A 95 9.14 0.03 -18.57
C GLU A 95 9.93 1.32 -18.79
N ASN A 96 9.35 2.27 -19.53
CA ASN A 96 9.95 3.57 -19.83
C ASN A 96 9.63 4.66 -18.79
N LEU A 97 8.78 4.38 -17.79
CA LEU A 97 8.42 5.36 -16.76
C LEU A 97 9.55 5.54 -15.76
N SER A 98 10.02 6.78 -15.62
CA SER A 98 10.91 7.15 -14.51
C SER A 98 10.17 7.05 -13.17
N LEU A 99 10.91 7.02 -12.07
CA LEU A 99 10.29 7.03 -10.74
C LEU A 99 9.41 8.27 -10.52
N ASP A 100 9.83 9.44 -11.00
CA ASP A 100 9.05 10.68 -10.90
C ASP A 100 7.75 10.63 -11.71
N ASP A 101 7.79 10.08 -12.91
CA ASP A 101 6.59 9.88 -13.74
C ASP A 101 5.63 8.88 -13.11
N LEU A 102 6.15 7.81 -12.52
CA LEU A 102 5.37 6.83 -11.79
C LEU A 102 4.68 7.47 -10.57
N LYS A 103 5.40 8.26 -9.77
CA LYS A 103 4.84 9.01 -8.64
C LYS A 103 3.71 9.93 -9.08
N LYS A 104 3.91 10.71 -10.13
CA LYS A 104 2.88 11.61 -10.68
C LYS A 104 1.64 10.86 -11.14
N SER A 105 1.82 9.74 -11.83
CA SER A 105 0.73 8.88 -12.30
C SER A 105 -0.12 8.35 -11.15
N TRP A 106 0.50 7.87 -10.08
CA TRP A 106 -0.22 7.34 -8.92
C TRP A 106 -0.85 8.42 -8.06
N ILE A 107 -0.19 9.57 -7.87
CA ILE A 107 -0.77 10.72 -7.17
C ILE A 107 -2.00 11.24 -7.92
N ALA A 108 -1.97 11.27 -9.24
CA ALA A 108 -3.10 11.71 -10.06
C ALA A 108 -4.29 10.74 -10.02
N ARG A 109 -4.05 9.45 -9.81
CA ARG A 109 -5.11 8.42 -9.64
C ARG A 109 -5.79 8.47 -8.26
N ALA A 110 -5.35 9.36 -7.39
CA ALA A 110 -5.51 9.24 -5.95
C ALA A 110 -6.91 9.57 -5.43
N ASN A 111 -7.79 8.59 -5.46
CA ASN A 111 -8.76 8.41 -4.37
C ASN A 111 -8.16 7.63 -3.18
N THR A 112 -6.90 7.21 -3.27
CA THR A 112 -6.21 6.38 -2.27
C THR A 112 -4.92 7.07 -1.86
N PRO A 113 -4.71 7.38 -0.56
CA PRO A 113 -3.46 7.95 -0.10
C PRO A 113 -2.31 6.98 -0.39
N CYS A 114 -1.19 7.52 -0.88
CA CYS A 114 -0.01 6.72 -1.19
C CYS A 114 1.27 7.43 -0.81
N ILE A 115 2.32 6.65 -0.60
CA ILE A 115 3.67 7.13 -0.35
C ILE A 115 4.70 6.26 -1.07
N PHE A 116 5.77 6.87 -1.54
CA PHE A 116 6.93 6.20 -2.12
C PHE A 116 8.10 6.28 -1.13
N LEU A 117 8.60 5.13 -0.70
CA LEU A 117 9.66 5.06 0.31
C LEU A 117 10.67 3.94 0.04
N SER A 118 11.76 3.97 0.76
CA SER A 118 12.68 2.86 0.93
C SER A 118 12.87 2.56 2.41
N ALA A 119 12.38 1.44 2.86
CA ALA A 119 12.60 0.98 4.23
C ALA A 119 14.09 0.71 4.48
N ARG A 120 14.79 0.13 3.50
CA ARG A 120 16.22 -0.16 3.57
C ARG A 120 17.06 1.10 3.74
N MET A 121 16.81 2.12 2.91
CA MET A 121 17.55 3.38 2.90
C MET A 121 16.98 4.42 3.86
N LYS A 122 15.89 4.11 4.56
CA LYS A 122 15.13 5.01 5.43
C LYS A 122 14.60 6.27 4.74
N THR A 123 14.39 6.19 3.42
CA THR A 123 13.83 7.29 2.63
C THR A 123 12.34 7.43 2.91
N ASN A 124 11.87 8.64 3.24
CA ASN A 124 10.47 8.97 3.54
C ASN A 124 9.81 8.23 4.73
N ILE A 125 10.60 7.61 5.60
CA ILE A 125 10.05 6.89 6.77
C ILE A 125 9.39 7.86 7.76
N GLU A 126 9.94 9.05 7.98
CA GLU A 126 9.33 10.03 8.88
C GLU A 126 8.00 10.56 8.32
N LYS A 127 7.90 10.79 7.02
CA LYS A 127 6.63 11.14 6.38
C LYS A 127 5.62 10.01 6.52
N PHE A 128 6.02 8.77 6.30
CA PHE A 128 5.16 7.60 6.50
C PHE A 128 4.59 7.55 7.92
N ARG A 129 5.44 7.75 8.94
CA ARG A 129 5.02 7.78 10.35
C ARG A 129 4.01 8.89 10.62
N THR A 130 4.27 10.08 10.11
CA THR A 130 3.38 11.24 10.27
C THR A 130 2.03 11.01 9.62
N ASP A 131 2.02 10.51 8.38
CA ASP A 131 0.80 10.21 7.63
C ASP A 131 -0.03 9.12 8.34
N LEU A 132 0.63 8.02 8.74
CA LEU A 132 -0.02 6.92 9.45
C LEU A 132 -0.62 7.38 10.79
N TYR A 133 0.12 8.16 11.56
CA TYR A 133 -0.37 8.72 12.81
C TYR A 133 -1.59 9.61 12.60
N GLY A 134 -1.57 10.45 11.56
CA GLY A 134 -2.72 11.29 11.19
C GLY A 134 -3.95 10.48 10.85
N MET A 135 -3.81 9.42 10.05
CA MET A 135 -4.92 8.53 9.67
C MET A 135 -5.50 7.80 10.88
N VAL A 136 -4.66 7.25 11.74
CA VAL A 136 -5.09 6.57 12.98
C VAL A 136 -5.80 7.54 13.92
N ARG A 137 -5.29 8.77 14.04
CA ARG A 137 -5.91 9.83 14.85
C ARG A 137 -7.31 10.18 14.35
N GLU A 138 -7.52 10.32 13.06
CA GLU A 138 -8.83 10.59 12.46
C GLU A 138 -9.82 9.47 12.74
N ILE A 139 -9.40 8.22 12.57
CA ILE A 139 -10.24 7.04 12.87
C ILE A 139 -10.61 7.01 14.34
N HIS A 140 -9.66 7.26 15.23
CA HIS A 140 -9.88 7.30 16.68
C HIS A 140 -10.84 8.41 17.07
N ALA A 141 -10.68 9.62 16.53
CA ALA A 141 -11.56 10.75 16.77
C ALA A 141 -12.99 10.47 16.29
N GLY A 142 -13.15 9.81 15.16
CA GLY A 142 -14.45 9.37 14.65
C GLY A 142 -15.14 8.34 15.55
N ARG A 143 -14.38 7.44 16.15
CA ARG A 143 -14.89 6.40 17.06
C ARG A 143 -15.23 6.95 18.45
N TYR A 144 -14.49 7.94 18.93
CA TYR A 144 -14.61 8.54 20.25
C TYR A 144 -14.74 10.07 20.19
N PRO A 145 -15.83 10.60 19.62
CA PRO A 145 -15.96 12.02 19.31
C PRO A 145 -16.04 12.93 20.55
N PHE A 146 -16.32 12.37 21.73
CA PHE A 146 -16.46 13.12 22.98
C PHE A 146 -15.21 13.10 23.87
N ASN A 147 -14.16 12.44 23.46
CA ASN A 147 -12.91 12.45 24.19
C ASN A 147 -12.05 13.63 23.74
N ASN A 148 -11.87 14.61 24.61
CA ASN A 148 -10.90 15.69 24.41
C ASN A 148 -9.48 15.13 24.60
N PHE A 149 -9.00 14.41 23.61
CA PHE A 149 -7.62 13.95 23.62
C PHE A 149 -6.70 15.10 23.25
N LEU A 150 -5.96 15.60 24.22
CA LEU A 150 -4.78 16.42 24.00
C LEU A 150 -3.64 15.51 23.52
N TYR A 151 -3.44 15.47 22.22
CA TYR A 151 -2.32 14.74 21.62
C TYR A 151 -1.16 15.67 21.30
#